data_9f3a0d1fae82d37af75bfdb8ee850329
#
_entry.id   9f3a0d1fae82d37af75bfdb8ee850329
#
_cell.length_a   1.000
_cell.length_b   1.000
_cell.length_c   1.000
_cell.angle_alpha   90.00
_cell.angle_beta   90.00
_cell.angle_gamma   90.00
#
_symmetry.space_group_name_H-M   'P 1'
#
loop_
_entity.id
_entity.type
_entity.pdbx_description
1 polymer ?
#
loop_
_entity_poly.entity_id
_entity_poly.type
_entity_poly.pdbx_seq_one_letter_code
_entity_poly.pdbx_strand_id
1 'polypeptide(L)' 'MKKYLIEYWKCGLPHKFVVRYANNIQSIRNIEMILATSYKLLIWKNGVIVHKWQCD' A
#
# COMPACT_ATOMS: atom_id res chain seq x y z
N MET A 1 13.75 2.76 10.94
CA MET A 1 12.54 2.81 10.11
C MET A 1 11.86 1.46 10.07
N LYS A 2 10.55 1.45 9.90
CA LYS A 2 9.77 0.23 9.80
C LYS A 2 9.62 -0.16 8.34
N LYS A 3 9.62 -1.47 8.08
CA LYS A 3 9.44 -2.01 6.73
C LYS A 3 7.97 -2.35 6.51
N TYR A 4 7.43 -1.89 5.40
CA TYR A 4 6.05 -2.17 5.00
C TYR A 4 6.03 -2.79 3.61
N LEU A 5 5.14 -3.75 3.41
CA LEU A 5 4.86 -4.32 2.10
C LEU A 5 3.52 -3.77 1.62
N ILE A 6 3.53 -3.17 0.46
CA ILE A 6 2.32 -2.57 -0.12
C ILE A 6 1.91 -3.40 -1.32
N GLU A 7 0.70 -3.92 -1.25
CA GLU A 7 0.10 -4.70 -2.33
C GLU A 7 -1.03 -3.87 -2.93
N TYR A 8 -1.02 -3.69 -4.25
CA TYR A 8 -2.02 -2.85 -4.89
C TYR A 8 -2.48 -3.40 -6.22
N TRP A 9 -3.72 -3.06 -6.59
CA TRP A 9 -4.36 -3.51 -7.81
C TRP A 9 -4.77 -2.30 -8.63
N LYS A 10 -4.36 -2.29 -9.91
CA LYS A 10 -4.78 -1.28 -10.88
C LYS A 10 -5.62 -1.95 -11.96
N CYS A 11 -6.60 -1.21 -12.46
CA CYS A 11 -7.50 -1.72 -13.48
C CYS A 11 -6.72 -2.11 -14.74
N GLY A 12 -6.95 -3.34 -15.26
CA GLY A 12 -6.30 -3.80 -16.46
C GLY A 12 -4.87 -4.29 -16.30
N LEU A 13 -4.34 -4.29 -15.08
CA LEU A 13 -2.96 -4.72 -14.80
C LEU A 13 -2.94 -5.77 -13.70
N PRO A 14 -1.95 -6.69 -13.69
CA PRO A 14 -1.79 -7.60 -12.57
C PRO A 14 -1.42 -6.82 -11.32
N HIS A 15 -1.82 -7.32 -10.16
CA HIS A 15 -1.48 -6.67 -8.90
C HIS A 15 0.02 -6.69 -8.67
N LYS A 16 0.51 -5.71 -7.93
CA LYS A 16 1.94 -5.53 -7.70
C LYS A 16 2.22 -5.34 -6.22
N PHE A 17 3.49 -5.59 -5.86
CA PHE A 17 4.01 -5.41 -4.51
C PHE A 17 5.14 -4.40 -4.55
N VAL A 18 5.16 -3.51 -3.55
CA VAL A 18 6.23 -2.53 -3.38
C VAL A 18 6.63 -2.54 -1.91
N VAL A 19 7.94 -2.53 -1.65
CA VAL A 19 8.46 -2.42 -0.29
C VAL A 19 8.76 -0.95 -0.01
N ARG A 20 8.33 -0.47 1.15
CA ARG A 20 8.61 0.89 1.60
C ARG A 20 9.11 0.87 3.04
N TYR A 21 10.00 1.80 3.34
CA TYR A 21 10.53 2.02 4.68
C TYR A 21 10.07 3.38 5.17
N ALA A 22 9.46 3.44 6.34
CA ALA A 22 8.95 4.68 6.90
C ALA A 22 8.89 4.59 8.42
N ASN A 23 8.83 5.76 9.06
CA ASN A 23 8.73 5.81 10.51
C ASN A 23 7.35 5.43 11.02
N ASN A 24 6.31 5.71 10.22
CA ASN A 24 4.96 5.36 10.58
C ASN A 24 4.13 5.11 9.32
N ILE A 25 2.95 4.52 9.51
CA ILE A 25 2.09 4.13 8.39
C ILE A 25 1.50 5.32 7.66
N GLN A 26 1.34 6.45 8.35
CA GLN A 26 0.74 7.63 7.70
C GLN A 26 1.62 8.20 6.60
N SER A 27 2.92 8.16 6.78
CA SER A 27 3.86 8.59 5.74
C SER A 27 3.70 7.76 4.48
N ILE A 28 3.52 6.45 4.64
CA ILE A 28 3.32 5.54 3.51
C ILE A 28 1.99 5.80 2.84
N ARG A 29 0.93 5.96 3.61
CA ARG A 29 -0.41 6.19 3.08
C ARG A 29 -0.46 7.44 2.22
N ASN A 30 0.17 8.52 2.67
CA ASN A 30 0.21 9.76 1.91
C ASN A 30 0.92 9.57 0.58
N ILE A 31 2.04 8.88 0.58
CA ILE A 31 2.80 8.61 -0.64
C ILE A 31 1.98 7.77 -1.61
N GLU A 32 1.38 6.70 -1.12
CA GLU A 32 0.65 5.78 -1.99
C GLU A 32 -0.63 6.38 -2.52
N MET A 33 -1.29 7.24 -1.76
CA MET A 33 -2.47 7.95 -2.25
C MET A 33 -2.13 8.89 -3.40
N ILE A 34 -0.98 9.52 -3.34
CA ILE A 34 -0.52 10.40 -4.42
C ILE A 34 -0.18 9.57 -5.67
N LEU A 35 0.44 8.41 -5.46
CA LEU A 35 0.84 7.55 -6.57
C LEU A 35 -0.29 6.70 -7.12
N ALA A 36 -1.35 6.53 -6.35
CA ALA A 36 -2.31 5.48 -6.61
C ALA A 36 -3.47 5.92 -7.48
N THR A 37 -3.49 5.42 -8.68
CA THR A 37 -4.72 5.25 -9.43
C THR A 37 -5.27 3.84 -9.21
N SER A 38 -4.90 3.22 -8.09
CA SER A 38 -5.31 1.86 -7.75
C SER A 38 -6.76 1.83 -7.28
N TYR A 39 -7.44 0.74 -7.55
CA TYR A 39 -8.78 0.55 -7.00
C TYR A 39 -8.76 -0.25 -5.69
N LYS A 40 -7.64 -0.85 -5.34
CA LYS A 40 -7.48 -1.60 -4.09
C LYS A 40 -6.02 -1.52 -3.63
N LEU A 41 -5.83 -1.41 -2.32
CA LEU A 41 -4.52 -1.30 -1.70
C LEU A 41 -4.53 -2.00 -0.35
N LEU A 42 -3.50 -2.78 -0.09
CA LEU A 42 -3.27 -3.41 1.21
C LEU A 42 -1.87 -3.06 1.66
N ILE A 43 -1.72 -2.68 2.92
CA ILE A 43 -0.41 -2.43 3.52
C ILE A 43 -0.19 -3.47 4.61
N TRP A 44 0.92 -4.18 4.52
CA TRP A 44 1.30 -5.25 5.42
C TRP A 44 2.50 -4.84 6.26
N LYS A 45 2.51 -5.27 7.51
CA LYS A 45 3.67 -5.13 8.39
C LYS A 45 3.80 -6.42 9.19
N ASN A 46 4.98 -7.06 9.11
CA ASN A 46 5.27 -8.32 9.81
C ASN A 46 4.21 -9.40 9.55
N GLY A 47 3.75 -9.51 8.29
CA GLY A 47 2.77 -10.51 7.90
C GLY A 47 1.34 -10.21 8.30
N VAL A 48 1.08 -9.01 8.82
CA VAL A 48 -0.26 -8.59 9.24
C VAL A 48 -0.69 -7.39 8.41
N ILE A 49 -1.95 -7.39 7.96
CA ILE A 49 -2.52 -6.24 7.24
C ILE A 49 -2.79 -5.14 8.26
N VAL A 50 -2.14 -4.00 8.09
CA VAL A 50 -2.29 -2.84 8.98
C VAL A 50 -3.11 -1.72 8.37
N HIS A 51 -3.38 -1.80 7.06
CA HIS A 51 -4.24 -0.83 6.38
C HIS A 51 -4.83 -1.44 5.13
N LYS A 52 -6.12 -1.16 4.90
CA LYS A 52 -6.83 -1.55 3.69
C LYS A 52 -7.50 -0.33 3.09
N TRP A 53 -7.50 -0.26 1.77
CA TRP A 53 -8.24 0.76 1.06
C TRP A 53 -8.81 0.16 -0.21
N GLN A 54 -10.03 0.52 -0.54
CA GLN A 54 -10.67 0.04 -1.76
C GLN A 54 -11.60 1.13 -2.28
N CYS A 55 -11.53 1.36 -3.58
CA CYS A 55 -12.42 2.29 -4.26
C CYS A 55 -13.72 1.57 -4.62
N ASP A 56 -14.81 2.17 -4.28
CA ASP A 56 -16.14 1.63 -4.62
C ASP A 56 -16.51 1.90 -6.06
#